data_23b0e6291cbab69a6f9d663c22f6fe1c
#
_entry.id   23b0e6291cbab69a6f9d663c22f6fe1c
#
_cell.length_a   1.000
_cell.length_b   1.000
_cell.length_c   1.000
_cell.angle_alpha   90.00
_cell.angle_beta   90.00
_cell.angle_gamma   90.00
#
_symmetry.space_group_name_H-M   'P 1'
#
loop_
_entity.id
_entity.type
_entity.pdbx_description
1 polymer ?
#
loop_
_entity_poly.entity_id
_entity_poly.type
_entity_poly.pdbx_seq_one_letter_code
_entity_poly.pdbx_strand_id
1 'polypeptide(L)'
;MARLIFVTGTSASVAEGSGTWVAISVLRDAIVALGHEVVILAPNAARTTTRSRVLFNLRIRKQLRSTRADAIIGFDLDGVFAPRGRLHVAAIKGVLADEAKHERGMERLALTIQAWLEARHVRRADRVITTSAYSAGRIASFYRLDRERIAIVPELIDLDAWDRALADAPREEGPPRILTVAHLYPRKGVDTLLRAFASVPPEAHLRIVGTGPERERLKELSHTLGIADRVHFLGHLPFIALVAEYRNATLFALPTEQEGFGIVFLEAMASSLPIVATRVAAVPEVVSDGVTALLANPGDESTLAQLLETLLNDAALRQRLGDAGRAHVARFAAPVVARQFMAAIGVT
;
A
#
# COMPACT_ATOMS: atom_id res chain seq x y z
N MET A 1 9.74 -28.23 4.54
CA MET A 1 8.58 -27.82 3.70
C MET A 1 7.36 -27.66 4.60
N ALA A 2 6.83 -26.46 4.68
CA ALA A 2 5.65 -26.15 5.50
C ALA A 2 4.44 -25.87 4.61
N ARG A 3 3.25 -26.12 5.14
CA ARG A 3 1.97 -25.82 4.48
C ARG A 3 1.27 -24.69 5.22
N LEU A 4 1.03 -23.57 4.52
CA LEU A 4 0.41 -22.37 5.05
C LEU A 4 -0.97 -22.15 4.44
N ILE A 5 -1.90 -21.62 5.23
CA ILE A 5 -3.20 -21.14 4.74
C ILE A 5 -3.25 -19.63 4.94
N PHE A 6 -3.38 -18.89 3.85
CA PHE A 6 -3.64 -17.47 3.84
C PHE A 6 -5.15 -17.22 3.81
N VAL A 7 -5.65 -16.37 4.70
CA VAL A 7 -7.06 -16.00 4.80
C VAL A 7 -7.17 -14.49 4.59
N THR A 8 -7.86 -14.10 3.54
CA THR A 8 -8.11 -12.69 3.24
C THR A 8 -9.54 -12.48 2.75
N GLY A 9 -10.20 -11.44 3.23
CA GLY A 9 -11.50 -10.98 2.74
C GLY A 9 -11.38 -10.05 1.52
N THR A 10 -10.16 -9.77 1.08
CA THR A 10 -9.91 -9.02 -0.15
C THR A 10 -10.24 -9.90 -1.34
N SER A 11 -10.99 -9.35 -2.31
CA SER A 11 -11.39 -10.07 -3.52
C SER A 11 -10.18 -10.52 -4.34
N ALA A 12 -10.28 -11.74 -4.89
CA ALA A 12 -9.33 -12.27 -5.86
C ALA A 12 -9.45 -11.60 -7.25
N SER A 13 -10.52 -10.83 -7.50
CA SER A 13 -10.71 -10.15 -8.77
C SER A 13 -9.81 -8.92 -8.85
N VAL A 14 -8.81 -8.99 -9.71
CA VAL A 14 -7.82 -7.93 -9.99
C VAL A 14 -8.49 -6.66 -10.55
N ALA A 15 -9.73 -6.75 -11.02
CA ALA A 15 -10.46 -5.62 -11.61
C ALA A 15 -10.68 -4.42 -10.65
N GLU A 16 -10.53 -4.62 -9.34
CA GLU A 16 -10.66 -3.54 -8.35
C GLU A 16 -9.32 -3.11 -7.73
N GLY A 17 -8.17 -3.65 -8.21
CA GLY A 17 -6.83 -3.13 -7.92
C GLY A 17 -6.50 -2.94 -6.44
N SER A 18 -6.87 -3.89 -5.57
CA SER A 18 -6.46 -3.84 -4.18
C SER A 18 -4.95 -4.11 -4.08
N GLY A 19 -4.16 -3.09 -3.75
CA GLY A 19 -2.73 -3.26 -3.45
C GLY A 19 -2.48 -4.36 -2.42
N THR A 20 -3.42 -4.57 -1.50
CA THR A 20 -3.41 -5.67 -0.51
C THR A 20 -3.44 -7.03 -1.19
N TRP A 21 -4.31 -7.25 -2.20
CA TRP A 21 -4.37 -8.53 -2.92
C TRP A 21 -3.07 -8.81 -3.67
N VAL A 22 -2.54 -7.80 -4.37
CA VAL A 22 -1.27 -7.91 -5.10
C VAL A 22 -0.15 -8.32 -4.13
N ALA A 23 -0.01 -7.61 -3.00
CA ALA A 23 1.02 -7.92 -2.00
C ALA A 23 0.87 -9.34 -1.40
N ILE A 24 -0.35 -9.78 -1.10
CA ILE A 24 -0.61 -11.14 -0.60
C ILE A 24 -0.24 -12.19 -1.66
N SER A 25 -0.55 -11.94 -2.94
CA SER A 25 -0.23 -12.85 -4.05
C SER A 25 1.27 -12.94 -4.27
N VAL A 26 1.98 -11.81 -4.28
CA VAL A 26 3.44 -11.76 -4.41
C VAL A 26 4.11 -12.46 -3.23
N LEU A 27 3.62 -12.25 -2.01
CA LEU A 27 4.14 -12.95 -0.82
C LEU A 27 3.95 -14.47 -0.93
N ARG A 28 2.75 -14.92 -1.37
CA ARG A 28 2.48 -16.34 -1.62
C ARG A 28 3.49 -16.93 -2.59
N ASP A 29 3.68 -16.28 -3.75
CA ASP A 29 4.54 -16.80 -4.82
C ASP A 29 5.99 -16.86 -4.37
N ALA A 30 6.45 -15.85 -3.62
CA ALA A 30 7.79 -15.83 -3.05
C ALA A 30 8.00 -16.94 -1.99
N ILE A 31 7.00 -17.24 -1.16
CA ILE A 31 7.07 -18.33 -0.17
C ILE A 31 7.04 -19.69 -0.88
N VAL A 32 6.25 -19.84 -1.95
CA VAL A 32 6.24 -21.07 -2.78
C VAL A 32 7.61 -21.28 -3.43
N ALA A 33 8.25 -20.22 -3.93
CA ALA A 33 9.61 -20.28 -4.48
C ALA A 33 10.68 -20.67 -3.42
N LEU A 34 10.41 -20.46 -2.13
CA LEU A 34 11.24 -20.97 -1.02
C LEU A 34 11.00 -22.47 -0.69
N GLY A 35 10.11 -23.15 -1.41
CA GLY A 35 9.84 -24.59 -1.24
C GLY A 35 8.71 -24.91 -0.24
N HIS A 36 7.85 -23.94 0.09
CA HIS A 36 6.69 -24.14 0.96
C HIS A 36 5.39 -24.21 0.14
N GLU A 37 4.33 -24.77 0.72
CA GLU A 37 2.99 -24.78 0.13
C GLU A 37 2.13 -23.67 0.73
N VAL A 38 1.47 -22.86 -0.12
CA VAL A 38 0.56 -21.79 0.32
C VAL A 38 -0.79 -21.92 -0.37
N VAL A 39 -1.86 -22.01 0.40
CA VAL A 39 -3.25 -22.01 -0.09
C VAL A 39 -3.91 -20.70 0.33
N ILE A 40 -4.48 -19.96 -0.63
CA ILE A 40 -5.23 -18.73 -0.32
C ILE A 40 -6.72 -19.04 -0.25
N LEU A 41 -7.36 -18.66 0.84
CA LEU A 41 -8.81 -18.63 0.99
C LEU A 41 -9.27 -17.17 0.90
N ALA A 42 -9.97 -16.84 -0.17
CA ALA A 42 -10.51 -15.53 -0.46
C ALA A 42 -11.95 -15.63 -0.99
N PRO A 43 -12.79 -14.58 -0.85
CA PRO A 43 -14.10 -14.57 -1.47
C PRO A 43 -14.02 -14.38 -2.99
N ASN A 44 -14.96 -14.98 -3.72
CA ASN A 44 -15.09 -14.81 -5.18
C ASN A 44 -15.94 -13.58 -5.58
N ALA A 45 -16.29 -12.71 -4.63
CA ALA A 45 -17.14 -11.55 -4.87
C ALA A 45 -16.33 -10.34 -5.34
N ALA A 46 -16.82 -9.61 -6.33
CA ALA A 46 -16.16 -8.40 -6.87
C ALA A 46 -16.04 -7.27 -5.84
N ARG A 47 -17.00 -7.16 -4.91
CA ARG A 47 -16.97 -6.20 -3.79
C ARG A 47 -17.24 -6.88 -2.47
N THR A 48 -16.47 -6.54 -1.45
CA THR A 48 -16.65 -7.04 -0.09
C THR A 48 -17.17 -5.93 0.83
N THR A 49 -18.37 -6.17 1.38
CA THR A 49 -18.93 -5.33 2.45
C THR A 49 -18.53 -5.89 3.81
N THR A 50 -18.62 -5.10 4.88
CA THR A 50 -18.39 -5.57 6.26
C THR A 50 -19.21 -6.83 6.56
N ARG A 51 -20.48 -6.85 6.16
CA ARG A 51 -21.36 -8.01 6.35
C ARG A 51 -20.89 -9.26 5.58
N SER A 52 -20.54 -9.10 4.30
CA SER A 52 -20.04 -10.23 3.49
C SER A 52 -18.72 -10.77 4.02
N ARG A 53 -17.85 -9.90 4.53
CA ARG A 53 -16.56 -10.25 5.13
C ARG A 53 -16.74 -11.06 6.42
N VAL A 54 -17.68 -10.67 7.28
CA VAL A 54 -18.04 -11.46 8.48
C VAL A 54 -18.59 -12.83 8.12
N LEU A 55 -19.52 -12.89 7.14
CA LEU A 55 -20.08 -14.16 6.67
C LEU A 55 -19.01 -15.07 6.04
N PHE A 56 -18.09 -14.52 5.29
CA PHE A 56 -16.94 -15.24 4.74
C PHE A 56 -16.14 -15.89 5.88
N ASN A 57 -15.75 -15.12 6.89
CA ASN A 57 -14.97 -15.62 8.02
C ASN A 57 -15.71 -16.72 8.83
N LEU A 58 -17.02 -16.66 8.93
CA LEU A 58 -17.82 -17.72 9.56
C LEU A 58 -17.84 -19.01 8.70
N ARG A 59 -18.00 -18.88 7.38
CA ARG A 59 -18.05 -20.00 6.45
C ARG A 59 -16.73 -20.77 6.39
N ILE A 60 -15.61 -20.06 6.27
CA ILE A 60 -14.30 -20.70 6.15
C ILE A 60 -13.86 -21.42 7.44
N ARG A 61 -14.48 -21.13 8.58
CA ARG A 61 -14.14 -21.78 9.87
C ARG A 61 -14.21 -23.32 9.78
N LYS A 62 -15.21 -23.86 9.08
CA LYS A 62 -15.35 -25.31 8.91
C LYS A 62 -14.21 -25.85 8.02
N GLN A 63 -13.92 -25.17 6.93
CA GLN A 63 -12.84 -25.53 6.01
C GLN A 63 -11.46 -25.48 6.71
N LEU A 64 -11.19 -24.42 7.50
CA LEU A 64 -9.96 -24.30 8.28
C LEU A 64 -9.78 -25.44 9.29
N ARG A 65 -10.87 -26.03 9.84
CA ARG A 65 -10.79 -27.19 10.75
C ARG A 65 -10.39 -28.46 10.04
N SER A 66 -10.85 -28.68 8.83
CA SER A 66 -10.62 -29.92 8.06
C SER A 66 -9.32 -29.90 7.24
N THR A 67 -8.80 -28.71 6.91
CA THR A 67 -7.58 -28.58 6.10
C THR A 67 -6.33 -28.69 6.98
N ARG A 68 -5.40 -29.59 6.66
CA ARG A 68 -4.09 -29.64 7.33
C ARG A 68 -3.26 -28.43 6.96
N ALA A 69 -2.65 -27.78 7.95
CA ALA A 69 -1.71 -26.68 7.77
C ALA A 69 -0.84 -26.54 9.02
N ASP A 70 0.40 -26.10 8.83
CA ASP A 70 1.33 -25.80 9.92
C ASP A 70 1.02 -24.43 10.54
N ALA A 71 0.55 -23.48 9.70
CA ALA A 71 0.10 -22.18 10.17
C ALA A 71 -1.11 -21.65 9.38
N ILE A 72 -1.94 -20.85 10.05
CA ILE A 72 -3.04 -20.07 9.46
C ILE A 72 -2.66 -18.60 9.60
N ILE A 73 -2.52 -17.92 8.48
CA ILE A 73 -2.20 -16.49 8.41
C ILE A 73 -3.46 -15.74 7.99
N GLY A 74 -4.02 -14.97 8.91
CA GLY A 74 -5.15 -14.09 8.63
C GLY A 74 -4.69 -12.66 8.36
N PHE A 75 -5.13 -12.07 7.26
CA PHE A 75 -4.80 -10.69 6.91
C PHE A 75 -5.87 -9.74 7.45
N ASP A 76 -5.43 -8.67 8.14
CA ASP A 76 -6.28 -7.68 8.80
C ASP A 76 -7.27 -8.36 9.78
N LEU A 77 -8.57 -8.20 9.57
CA LEU A 77 -9.58 -8.85 10.40
C LEU A 77 -9.89 -10.31 10.01
N ASP A 78 -9.35 -10.78 8.86
CA ASP A 78 -9.70 -12.09 8.31
C ASP A 78 -8.92 -13.20 9.03
N GLY A 79 -9.61 -14.26 9.39
CA GLY A 79 -9.06 -15.29 10.28
C GLY A 79 -9.47 -15.13 11.74
N VAL A 80 -10.26 -14.09 12.11
CA VAL A 80 -10.75 -13.84 13.47
C VAL A 80 -11.45 -15.06 14.11
N PHE A 81 -12.00 -15.96 13.29
CA PHE A 81 -12.63 -17.21 13.72
C PHE A 81 -11.76 -18.46 13.47
N ALA A 82 -10.46 -18.29 13.22
CA ALA A 82 -9.53 -19.42 13.05
C ALA A 82 -9.64 -20.41 14.24
N PRO A 83 -9.59 -21.73 13.99
CA PRO A 83 -9.64 -22.74 15.04
C PRO A 83 -8.40 -22.66 15.93
N ARG A 84 -8.52 -23.06 17.19
CA ARG A 84 -7.39 -23.23 18.11
C ARG A 84 -6.64 -24.54 17.83
N GLY A 85 -5.39 -24.62 18.32
CA GLY A 85 -4.57 -25.83 18.20
C GLY A 85 -3.66 -25.87 16.96
N ARG A 86 -3.55 -24.75 16.25
CA ARG A 86 -2.59 -24.51 15.17
C ARG A 86 -1.99 -23.13 15.32
N LEU A 87 -0.77 -22.94 14.82
CA LEU A 87 -0.17 -21.61 14.80
C LEU A 87 -1.07 -20.63 14.02
N HIS A 88 -1.54 -19.62 14.70
CA HIS A 88 -2.41 -18.58 14.16
C HIS A 88 -1.67 -17.25 14.15
N VAL A 89 -1.51 -16.67 12.97
CA VAL A 89 -0.81 -15.40 12.73
C VAL A 89 -1.80 -14.36 12.26
N ALA A 90 -1.80 -13.19 12.91
CA ALA A 90 -2.50 -12.00 12.43
C ALA A 90 -1.49 -11.11 11.68
N ALA A 91 -1.64 -11.00 10.36
CA ALA A 91 -0.83 -10.15 9.51
C ALA A 91 -1.60 -8.88 9.15
N ILE A 92 -1.30 -7.78 9.83
CA ILE A 92 -2.02 -6.51 9.74
C ILE A 92 -1.33 -5.60 8.72
N LYS A 93 -2.01 -5.33 7.61
CA LYS A 93 -1.53 -4.47 6.51
C LYS A 93 -1.82 -3.00 6.75
N GLY A 94 -3.02 -2.69 7.26
CA GLY A 94 -3.44 -1.38 7.70
C GLY A 94 -4.14 -1.46 9.05
N VAL A 95 -3.96 -0.48 9.92
CA VAL A 95 -4.62 -0.47 11.24
C VAL A 95 -5.98 0.19 11.11
N LEU A 96 -7.05 -0.60 11.02
CA LEU A 96 -8.42 -0.11 10.76
C LEU A 96 -8.89 0.93 11.78
N ALA A 97 -8.49 0.79 13.05
CA ALA A 97 -8.81 1.79 14.09
C ALA A 97 -8.10 3.13 13.87
N ASP A 98 -6.95 3.14 13.19
CA ASP A 98 -6.24 4.36 12.83
C ASP A 98 -6.85 4.99 11.58
N GLU A 99 -7.13 4.20 10.55
CA GLU A 99 -7.79 4.64 9.32
C GLU A 99 -9.17 5.27 9.60
N ALA A 100 -9.96 4.68 10.50
CA ALA A 100 -11.27 5.19 10.89
C ALA A 100 -11.25 6.64 11.44
N LYS A 101 -10.10 7.13 11.92
CA LYS A 101 -9.96 8.51 12.39
C LYS A 101 -9.94 9.53 11.26
N HIS A 102 -9.51 9.12 10.09
CA HIS A 102 -9.37 9.95 8.90
C HIS A 102 -10.60 9.88 7.98
N GLU A 103 -11.59 9.07 8.35
CA GLU A 103 -12.83 8.90 7.58
C GLU A 103 -14.04 9.52 8.30
N ARG A 104 -15.16 9.72 7.58
CA ARG A 104 -16.38 10.34 8.09
C ARG A 104 -17.62 9.49 7.75
N GLY A 105 -18.74 9.79 8.39
CA GLY A 105 -20.04 9.20 8.07
C GLY A 105 -20.07 7.67 8.17
N MET A 106 -20.70 7.04 7.19
CA MET A 106 -20.89 5.59 7.13
C MET A 106 -19.59 4.81 6.99
N GLU A 107 -18.59 5.38 6.30
CA GLU A 107 -17.27 4.74 6.14
C GLU A 107 -16.57 4.63 7.48
N ARG A 108 -16.54 5.69 8.28
CA ARG A 108 -16.00 5.66 9.66
C ARG A 108 -16.69 4.62 10.52
N LEU A 109 -18.04 4.50 10.41
CA LEU A 109 -18.79 3.50 11.16
C LEU A 109 -18.40 2.08 10.74
N ALA A 110 -18.31 1.83 9.44
CA ALA A 110 -17.92 0.54 8.89
C ALA A 110 -16.51 0.14 9.35
N LEU A 111 -15.54 1.05 9.24
CA LEU A 111 -14.17 0.83 9.71
C LEU A 111 -14.09 0.62 11.22
N THR A 112 -14.91 1.32 12.02
CA THR A 112 -14.96 1.12 13.48
C THR A 112 -15.43 -0.29 13.84
N ILE A 113 -16.45 -0.82 13.16
CA ILE A 113 -16.92 -2.19 13.35
C ILE A 113 -15.84 -3.20 12.94
N GLN A 114 -15.18 -2.97 11.81
CA GLN A 114 -14.11 -3.83 11.34
C GLN A 114 -12.90 -3.79 12.29
N ALA A 115 -12.54 -2.62 12.83
CA ALA A 115 -11.47 -2.45 13.82
C ALA A 115 -11.73 -3.25 15.10
N TRP A 116 -12.99 -3.38 15.54
CA TRP A 116 -13.34 -4.23 16.68
C TRP A 116 -13.06 -5.72 16.37
N LEU A 117 -13.36 -6.18 15.15
CA LEU A 117 -13.05 -7.55 14.72
C LEU A 117 -11.54 -7.76 14.57
N GLU A 118 -10.82 -6.78 14.04
CA GLU A 118 -9.35 -6.80 13.91
C GLU A 118 -8.70 -6.86 15.31
N ALA A 119 -9.16 -6.05 16.27
CA ALA A 119 -8.70 -6.12 17.66
C ALA A 119 -8.90 -7.51 18.27
N ARG A 120 -10.03 -8.16 17.98
CA ARG A 120 -10.31 -9.52 18.42
C ARG A 120 -9.38 -10.52 17.72
N HIS A 121 -9.11 -10.36 16.46
CA HIS A 121 -8.18 -11.18 15.67
C HIS A 121 -6.77 -11.11 16.26
N VAL A 122 -6.23 -9.90 16.41
CA VAL A 122 -4.90 -9.62 16.96
C VAL A 122 -4.72 -10.22 18.36
N ARG A 123 -5.71 -10.05 19.26
CA ARG A 123 -5.63 -10.59 20.63
C ARG A 123 -5.68 -12.11 20.69
N ARG A 124 -6.25 -12.77 19.69
CA ARG A 124 -6.39 -14.23 19.64
C ARG A 124 -5.23 -14.91 18.91
N ALA A 125 -4.49 -14.19 18.10
CA ALA A 125 -3.38 -14.73 17.35
C ALA A 125 -2.21 -15.09 18.29
N ASP A 126 -1.50 -16.17 17.96
CA ASP A 126 -0.27 -16.59 18.63
C ASP A 126 0.88 -15.64 18.29
N ARG A 127 0.87 -15.07 17.06
CA ARG A 127 1.83 -14.10 16.56
C ARG A 127 1.12 -12.98 15.81
N VAL A 128 1.66 -11.77 15.92
CA VAL A 128 1.18 -10.59 15.21
C VAL A 128 2.29 -10.03 14.36
N ILE A 129 2.01 -9.77 13.09
CA ILE A 129 2.93 -9.17 12.14
C ILE A 129 2.29 -7.92 11.57
N THR A 130 3.08 -6.87 11.37
CA THR A 130 2.64 -5.66 10.66
C THR A 130 3.79 -5.08 9.84
N THR A 131 3.51 -4.06 9.03
CA THR A 131 4.38 -3.61 7.95
C THR A 131 5.40 -2.55 8.37
N SER A 132 5.18 -1.84 9.50
CA SER A 132 6.02 -0.72 9.95
C SER A 132 6.06 -0.59 11.46
N ALA A 133 7.05 0.13 12.00
CA ALA A 133 7.13 0.46 13.42
C ALA A 133 5.96 1.37 13.83
N TYR A 134 5.55 2.29 12.95
CA TYR A 134 4.36 3.09 13.13
C TYR A 134 3.11 2.22 13.33
N SER A 135 2.82 1.32 12.39
CA SER A 135 1.66 0.42 12.48
C SER A 135 1.71 -0.45 13.73
N ALA A 136 2.90 -0.93 14.11
CA ALA A 136 3.06 -1.71 15.34
C ALA A 136 2.75 -0.88 16.61
N GLY A 137 3.17 0.39 16.65
CA GLY A 137 2.80 1.31 17.72
C GLY A 137 1.28 1.57 17.78
N ARG A 138 0.64 1.69 16.60
CA ARG A 138 -0.83 1.87 16.52
C ARG A 138 -1.58 0.62 16.99
N ILE A 139 -1.16 -0.59 16.57
CA ILE A 139 -1.73 -1.86 17.05
C ILE A 139 -1.60 -1.97 18.58
N ALA A 140 -0.40 -1.72 19.11
CA ALA A 140 -0.17 -1.78 20.54
C ALA A 140 -1.11 -0.83 21.30
N SER A 141 -1.24 0.41 20.85
CA SER A 141 -2.08 1.43 21.48
C SER A 141 -3.59 1.13 21.38
N PHE A 142 -4.09 0.89 20.14
CA PHE A 142 -5.55 0.71 19.93
C PHE A 142 -6.06 -0.63 20.43
N TYR A 143 -5.26 -1.69 20.25
CA TYR A 143 -5.70 -3.04 20.55
C TYR A 143 -5.16 -3.57 21.88
N ARG A 144 -4.43 -2.73 22.63
CA ARG A 144 -3.86 -3.04 23.96
C ARG A 144 -3.05 -4.32 23.96
N LEU A 145 -2.08 -4.37 23.05
CA LEU A 145 -1.15 -5.48 22.90
C LEU A 145 0.26 -5.02 23.23
N ASP A 146 1.05 -5.86 23.90
CA ASP A 146 2.45 -5.58 24.16
C ASP A 146 3.22 -5.43 22.85
N ARG A 147 3.99 -4.35 22.73
CA ARG A 147 4.73 -4.00 21.50
C ARG A 147 5.70 -5.11 21.08
N GLU A 148 6.29 -5.81 22.04
CA GLU A 148 7.24 -6.90 21.81
C GLU A 148 6.63 -8.14 21.15
N ARG A 149 5.31 -8.30 21.25
CA ARG A 149 4.56 -9.37 20.59
C ARG A 149 4.30 -9.09 19.09
N ILE A 150 4.68 -7.92 18.59
CA ILE A 150 4.40 -7.48 17.23
C ILE A 150 5.70 -7.46 16.44
N ALA A 151 5.85 -8.40 15.52
CA ALA A 151 6.96 -8.43 14.57
C ALA A 151 6.69 -7.44 13.41
N ILE A 152 7.77 -6.84 12.91
CA ILE A 152 7.71 -5.97 11.73
C ILE A 152 8.27 -6.75 10.54
N VAL A 153 7.43 -6.90 9.52
CA VAL A 153 7.81 -7.45 8.20
C VAL A 153 7.25 -6.48 7.16
N PRO A 154 8.11 -5.77 6.43
CA PRO A 154 7.67 -4.72 5.51
C PRO A 154 6.81 -5.26 4.37
N GLU A 155 6.17 -4.39 3.61
CA GLU A 155 5.59 -4.76 2.31
C GLU A 155 6.68 -5.10 1.31
N LEU A 156 6.28 -5.75 0.22
CA LEU A 156 7.19 -6.31 -0.76
C LEU A 156 6.78 -5.93 -2.18
N ILE A 157 7.75 -6.02 -3.06
CA ILE A 157 7.56 -5.85 -4.51
C ILE A 157 8.25 -7.00 -5.26
N ASP A 158 7.61 -7.50 -6.31
CA ASP A 158 8.25 -8.40 -7.29
C ASP A 158 9.09 -7.55 -8.25
N LEU A 159 10.37 -7.35 -7.89
CA LEU A 159 11.28 -6.54 -8.69
C LEU A 159 11.54 -7.15 -10.06
N ASP A 160 11.58 -8.47 -10.18
CA ASP A 160 11.85 -9.13 -11.47
C ASP A 160 10.68 -8.92 -12.44
N ALA A 161 9.44 -9.03 -11.95
CA ALA A 161 8.26 -8.74 -12.75
C ALA A 161 8.16 -7.25 -13.10
N TRP A 162 8.52 -6.37 -12.14
CA TRP A 162 8.55 -4.93 -12.36
C TRP A 162 9.57 -4.52 -13.41
N ASP A 163 10.79 -5.05 -13.34
CA ASP A 163 11.87 -4.75 -14.27
C ASP A 163 11.56 -5.22 -15.70
N ARG A 164 10.98 -6.42 -15.86
CA ARG A 164 10.51 -6.90 -17.17
C ARG A 164 9.46 -5.96 -17.74
N ALA A 165 8.45 -5.61 -16.94
CA ALA A 165 7.38 -4.71 -17.40
C ALA A 165 7.90 -3.31 -17.73
N LEU A 166 8.88 -2.77 -16.96
CA LEU A 166 9.55 -1.51 -17.28
C LEU A 166 10.34 -1.59 -18.59
N ALA A 167 11.04 -2.69 -18.84
CA ALA A 167 11.82 -2.86 -20.07
C ALA A 167 10.91 -2.88 -21.31
N ASP A 168 9.74 -3.51 -21.20
CA ASP A 168 8.76 -3.64 -22.28
C ASP A 168 7.89 -2.37 -22.45
N ALA A 169 7.79 -1.52 -21.43
CA ALA A 169 6.97 -0.31 -21.48
C ALA A 169 7.57 0.72 -22.47
N PRO A 170 6.77 1.28 -23.39
CA PRO A 170 7.24 2.29 -24.33
C PRO A 170 7.64 3.58 -23.59
N ARG A 171 8.70 4.22 -24.06
CA ARG A 171 9.00 5.60 -23.67
C ARG A 171 8.24 6.57 -24.57
N GLU A 172 7.58 7.51 -23.94
CA GLU A 172 6.85 8.56 -24.61
C GLU A 172 7.57 9.89 -24.40
N GLU A 173 7.80 10.61 -25.47
CA GLU A 173 8.23 12.00 -25.40
C GLU A 173 7.02 12.88 -25.04
N GLY A 174 7.25 13.94 -24.29
CA GLY A 174 6.17 14.85 -23.89
C GLY A 174 6.55 15.77 -22.73
N PRO A 175 5.58 16.53 -22.24
CA PRO A 175 5.80 17.42 -21.11
C PRO A 175 6.19 16.64 -19.85
N PRO A 176 6.84 17.29 -18.87
CA PRO A 176 7.12 16.69 -17.59
C PRO A 176 5.84 16.17 -16.90
N ARG A 177 5.90 14.94 -16.37
CA ARG A 177 4.76 14.26 -15.75
C ARG A 177 5.01 14.03 -14.29
N ILE A 178 4.14 14.55 -13.44
CA ILE A 178 4.05 14.22 -12.02
C ILE A 178 3.04 13.07 -11.90
N LEU A 179 3.47 11.93 -11.38
CA LEU A 179 2.59 10.78 -11.17
C LEU A 179 2.17 10.69 -9.70
N THR A 180 0.89 10.45 -9.47
CA THR A 180 0.37 9.97 -8.19
C THR A 180 -0.47 8.72 -8.39
N VAL A 181 -0.30 7.74 -7.51
CA VAL A 181 -1.04 6.47 -7.54
C VAL A 181 -1.63 6.24 -6.16
N ALA A 182 -2.95 6.29 -6.04
CA ALA A 182 -3.63 6.14 -4.76
C ALA A 182 -5.11 5.76 -4.92
N HIS A 183 -5.67 5.10 -3.92
CA HIS A 183 -7.12 5.15 -3.72
C HIS A 183 -7.50 6.56 -3.30
N LEU A 184 -8.47 7.17 -4.00
CA LEU A 184 -8.85 8.58 -3.79
C LEU A 184 -9.74 8.75 -2.55
N TYR A 185 -9.12 8.54 -1.38
CA TYR A 185 -9.66 8.86 -0.06
C TYR A 185 -9.06 10.17 0.46
N PRO A 186 -9.75 10.91 1.35
CA PRO A 186 -9.26 12.18 1.90
C PRO A 186 -7.84 12.08 2.44
N ARG A 187 -7.53 11.03 3.20
CA ARG A 187 -6.22 10.82 3.82
C ARG A 187 -5.03 10.69 2.86
N LYS A 188 -5.28 10.56 1.55
CA LYS A 188 -4.21 10.48 0.54
C LYS A 188 -3.70 11.86 0.09
N GLY A 189 -4.38 12.94 0.50
CA GLY A 189 -3.92 14.31 0.30
C GLY A 189 -3.85 14.74 -1.17
N VAL A 190 -4.64 14.12 -2.06
CA VAL A 190 -4.62 14.46 -3.49
C VAL A 190 -5.14 15.89 -3.71
N ASP A 191 -6.01 16.40 -2.85
CA ASP A 191 -6.44 17.81 -2.88
C ASP A 191 -5.30 18.77 -2.51
N THR A 192 -4.48 18.44 -1.51
CA THR A 192 -3.25 19.17 -1.19
C THR A 192 -2.29 19.16 -2.39
N LEU A 193 -2.16 18.00 -3.08
CA LEU A 193 -1.36 17.91 -4.31
C LEU A 193 -1.91 18.82 -5.42
N LEU A 194 -3.21 18.85 -5.65
CA LEU A 194 -3.82 19.73 -6.66
C LEU A 194 -3.58 21.22 -6.37
N ARG A 195 -3.68 21.64 -5.10
CA ARG A 195 -3.40 23.03 -4.68
C ARG A 195 -1.93 23.39 -4.87
N ALA A 196 -1.03 22.53 -4.44
CA ALA A 196 0.40 22.73 -4.68
C ALA A 196 0.73 22.75 -6.18
N PHE A 197 0.12 21.86 -6.97
CA PHE A 197 0.31 21.76 -8.41
C PHE A 197 -0.18 23.01 -9.16
N ALA A 198 -1.14 23.77 -8.63
CA ALA A 198 -1.59 25.01 -9.23
C ALA A 198 -0.48 26.06 -9.37
N SER A 199 0.54 26.00 -8.52
CA SER A 199 1.72 26.89 -8.54
C SER A 199 2.90 26.33 -9.35
N VAL A 200 2.81 25.09 -9.83
CA VAL A 200 3.85 24.43 -10.64
C VAL A 200 3.83 24.96 -12.08
N PRO A 201 4.98 25.09 -12.77
CA PRO A 201 5.08 25.57 -14.15
C PRO A 201 4.04 24.94 -15.10
N PRO A 202 3.48 25.72 -16.05
CA PRO A 202 2.32 25.31 -16.84
C PRO A 202 2.62 24.15 -17.82
N GLU A 203 3.87 23.87 -18.10
CA GLU A 203 4.30 22.77 -18.97
C GLU A 203 4.13 21.39 -18.31
N ALA A 204 4.08 21.33 -16.96
CA ALA A 204 3.96 20.08 -16.25
C ALA A 204 2.52 19.54 -16.25
N HIS A 205 2.39 18.24 -16.38
CA HIS A 205 1.11 17.52 -16.30
C HIS A 205 1.05 16.65 -15.03
N LEU A 206 -0.10 16.62 -14.38
CA LEU A 206 -0.37 15.76 -13.24
C LEU A 206 -1.21 14.55 -13.70
N ARG A 207 -0.69 13.36 -13.47
CA ARG A 207 -1.33 12.09 -13.81
C ARG A 207 -1.75 11.37 -12.53
N ILE A 208 -3.05 11.14 -12.38
CA ILE A 208 -3.66 10.58 -11.18
C ILE A 208 -4.22 9.20 -11.51
N VAL A 209 -3.55 8.16 -11.02
CA VAL A 209 -4.00 6.77 -11.16
C VAL A 209 -4.71 6.33 -9.88
N GLY A 210 -5.88 5.76 -10.05
CA GLY A 210 -6.71 5.22 -8.99
C GLY A 210 -8.13 5.71 -9.01
N THR A 211 -8.93 5.13 -8.13
CA THR A 211 -10.37 5.43 -7.95
C THR A 211 -10.68 5.65 -6.47
N GLY A 212 -11.80 6.24 -6.17
CA GLY A 212 -12.24 6.45 -4.78
C GLY A 212 -13.36 7.48 -4.67
N PRO A 213 -13.90 7.67 -3.46
CA PRO A 213 -15.05 8.52 -3.23
C PRO A 213 -14.77 10.01 -3.53
N GLU A 214 -13.53 10.44 -3.44
CA GLU A 214 -13.12 11.84 -3.66
C GLU A 214 -12.96 12.22 -5.15
N ARG A 215 -13.07 11.26 -6.09
CA ARG A 215 -12.73 11.48 -7.49
C ARG A 215 -13.45 12.68 -8.12
N GLU A 216 -14.75 12.79 -7.94
CA GLU A 216 -15.52 13.87 -8.56
C GLU A 216 -15.24 15.21 -7.87
N ARG A 217 -15.10 15.24 -6.52
CA ARG A 217 -14.69 16.44 -5.79
C ARG A 217 -13.31 16.95 -6.24
N LEU A 218 -12.37 16.05 -6.46
CA LEU A 218 -11.01 16.40 -6.92
C LEU A 218 -11.00 16.95 -8.35
N LYS A 219 -11.86 16.44 -9.23
CA LYS A 219 -12.06 17.03 -10.57
C LYS A 219 -12.63 18.45 -10.50
N GLU A 220 -13.67 18.67 -9.70
CA GLU A 220 -14.24 20.00 -9.48
C GLU A 220 -13.18 20.96 -8.91
N LEU A 221 -12.35 20.48 -7.98
CA LEU A 221 -11.25 21.27 -7.45
C LEU A 221 -10.24 21.64 -8.55
N SER A 222 -9.89 20.74 -9.46
CA SER A 222 -8.98 21.05 -10.57
C SER A 222 -9.52 22.12 -11.50
N HIS A 223 -10.83 22.14 -11.76
CA HIS A 223 -11.51 23.21 -12.50
C HIS A 223 -11.48 24.53 -11.73
N THR A 224 -11.79 24.51 -10.44
CA THR A 224 -11.79 25.71 -9.60
C THR A 224 -10.39 26.36 -9.52
N LEU A 225 -9.33 25.52 -9.52
CA LEU A 225 -7.94 25.97 -9.52
C LEU A 225 -7.43 26.40 -10.91
N GLY A 226 -8.22 26.23 -11.98
CA GLY A 226 -7.81 26.58 -13.35
C GLY A 226 -6.73 25.67 -13.94
N ILE A 227 -6.61 24.42 -13.46
CA ILE A 227 -5.57 23.47 -13.86
C ILE A 227 -6.13 22.22 -14.57
N ALA A 228 -7.42 22.17 -14.83
CA ALA A 228 -8.11 20.97 -15.34
C ALA A 228 -7.51 20.44 -16.64
N ASP A 229 -7.02 21.31 -17.52
CA ASP A 229 -6.47 20.93 -18.85
C ASP A 229 -5.14 20.14 -18.73
N ARG A 230 -4.46 20.23 -17.60
CA ARG A 230 -3.18 19.54 -17.35
C ARG A 230 -3.24 18.52 -16.20
N VAL A 231 -4.45 18.19 -15.71
CA VAL A 231 -4.69 17.15 -14.69
C VAL A 231 -5.48 16.00 -15.31
N HIS A 232 -4.91 14.80 -15.29
CA HIS A 232 -5.47 13.63 -15.95
C HIS A 232 -5.84 12.55 -14.92
N PHE A 233 -7.15 12.31 -14.72
CA PHE A 233 -7.67 11.25 -13.86
C PHE A 233 -7.83 9.95 -14.66
N LEU A 234 -6.86 9.04 -14.53
CA LEU A 234 -6.74 7.83 -15.35
C LEU A 234 -7.61 6.67 -14.85
N GLY A 235 -8.15 6.77 -13.63
CA GLY A 235 -8.88 5.67 -13.04
C GLY A 235 -7.96 4.50 -12.64
N HIS A 236 -8.53 3.31 -12.53
CA HIS A 236 -7.75 2.11 -12.29
C HIS A 236 -7.07 1.65 -13.58
N LEU A 237 -5.78 1.31 -13.47
CA LEU A 237 -5.00 0.78 -14.60
C LEU A 237 -4.58 -0.66 -14.34
N PRO A 238 -4.58 -1.54 -15.38
CA PRO A 238 -3.93 -2.84 -15.33
C PRO A 238 -2.43 -2.69 -15.10
N PHE A 239 -1.77 -3.74 -14.56
CA PHE A 239 -0.36 -3.71 -14.17
C PHE A 239 0.57 -3.14 -15.25
N ILE A 240 0.48 -3.60 -16.50
CA ILE A 240 1.36 -3.13 -17.61
C ILE A 240 1.14 -1.64 -17.89
N ALA A 241 -0.13 -1.17 -17.90
CA ALA A 241 -0.43 0.24 -18.11
C ALA A 241 0.02 1.11 -16.91
N LEU A 242 -0.09 0.59 -15.68
CA LEU A 242 0.42 1.26 -14.49
C LEU A 242 1.94 1.42 -14.57
N VAL A 243 2.68 0.36 -14.94
CA VAL A 243 4.13 0.42 -15.10
C VAL A 243 4.54 1.42 -16.19
N ALA A 244 3.77 1.52 -17.30
CA ALA A 244 4.01 2.51 -18.34
C ALA A 244 3.85 3.96 -17.81
N GLU A 245 2.91 4.22 -16.89
CA GLU A 245 2.81 5.53 -16.23
C GLU A 245 4.05 5.84 -15.37
N TYR A 246 4.53 4.87 -14.58
CA TYR A 246 5.79 5.03 -13.83
C TYR A 246 6.99 5.21 -14.77
N ARG A 247 7.05 4.49 -15.91
CA ARG A 247 8.12 4.61 -16.91
C ARG A 247 8.25 6.00 -17.49
N ASN A 248 7.11 6.67 -17.69
CA ASN A 248 6.99 7.96 -18.37
C ASN A 248 6.86 9.15 -17.41
N ALA A 249 6.86 8.90 -16.10
CA ALA A 249 6.84 9.96 -15.10
C ALA A 249 8.21 10.63 -14.95
N THR A 250 8.21 11.92 -14.65
CA THR A 250 9.40 12.70 -14.30
C THR A 250 9.70 12.57 -12.80
N LEU A 251 8.65 12.52 -11.97
CA LEU A 251 8.71 12.30 -10.53
C LEU A 251 7.40 11.68 -10.05
N PHE A 252 7.45 11.07 -8.88
CA PHE A 252 6.28 10.57 -8.14
C PHE A 252 5.96 11.50 -6.99
N ALA A 253 4.67 11.79 -6.75
CA ALA A 253 4.23 12.62 -5.64
C ALA A 253 3.02 12.01 -4.92
N LEU A 254 3.09 11.87 -3.59
CA LEU A 254 1.96 11.46 -2.74
C LEU A 254 2.05 12.14 -1.37
N PRO A 255 1.35 13.28 -1.16
CA PRO A 255 1.35 13.99 0.11
C PRO A 255 0.29 13.43 1.08
N THR A 256 0.38 12.14 1.37
CA THR A 256 -0.57 11.44 2.25
C THR A 256 -0.55 12.01 3.67
N GLU A 257 -1.70 11.98 4.36
CA GLU A 257 -1.86 12.34 5.77
C GLU A 257 -1.80 11.11 6.70
N GLN A 258 -1.99 9.92 6.15
CA GLN A 258 -1.89 8.66 6.88
C GLN A 258 -1.51 7.54 5.91
N GLU A 259 -0.47 6.78 6.29
CA GLU A 259 0.02 5.65 5.50
C GLU A 259 0.56 4.55 6.43
N GLY A 260 0.08 3.33 6.27
CA GLY A 260 0.57 2.19 7.04
C GLY A 260 1.94 1.68 6.57
N PHE A 261 2.24 1.86 5.27
CA PHE A 261 3.52 1.56 4.64
C PHE A 261 3.69 2.34 3.33
N GLY A 262 2.81 2.11 2.32
CA GLY A 262 2.85 2.76 1.02
C GLY A 262 3.63 1.97 -0.04
N ILE A 263 3.05 0.89 -0.55
CA ILE A 263 3.63 0.08 -1.63
C ILE A 263 3.99 0.92 -2.86
N VAL A 264 3.22 1.96 -3.16
CA VAL A 264 3.45 2.87 -4.28
C VAL A 264 4.81 3.59 -4.22
N PHE A 265 5.38 3.76 -3.03
CA PHE A 265 6.75 4.25 -2.88
C PHE A 265 7.78 3.20 -3.33
N LEU A 266 7.51 1.89 -3.12
CA LEU A 266 8.35 0.83 -3.66
C LEU A 266 8.30 0.80 -5.18
N GLU A 267 7.11 1.00 -5.76
CA GLU A 267 6.89 1.07 -7.21
C GLU A 267 7.65 2.26 -7.82
N ALA A 268 7.59 3.43 -7.19
CA ALA A 268 8.34 4.61 -7.61
C ALA A 268 9.85 4.39 -7.54
N MET A 269 10.36 3.83 -6.43
CA MET A 269 11.78 3.50 -6.25
C MET A 269 12.24 2.42 -7.25
N ALA A 270 11.42 1.40 -7.52
CA ALA A 270 11.70 0.37 -8.51
C ALA A 270 11.79 0.96 -9.93
N SER A 271 11.09 2.05 -10.19
CA SER A 271 11.12 2.80 -11.46
C SER A 271 12.21 3.89 -11.50
N SER A 272 13.07 3.96 -10.48
CA SER A 272 14.10 5.00 -10.33
C SER A 272 13.53 6.43 -10.34
N LEU A 273 12.29 6.62 -9.87
CA LEU A 273 11.68 7.94 -9.78
C LEU A 273 12.07 8.64 -8.48
N PRO A 274 12.42 9.93 -8.54
CA PRO A 274 12.49 10.76 -7.35
C PRO A 274 11.08 10.93 -6.77
N ILE A 275 10.99 10.97 -5.45
CA ILE A 275 9.72 10.98 -4.72
C ILE A 275 9.57 12.30 -3.98
N VAL A 276 8.37 12.89 -4.06
CA VAL A 276 7.91 13.94 -3.13
C VAL A 276 6.77 13.36 -2.29
N ALA A 277 6.92 13.42 -0.97
CA ALA A 277 5.94 12.87 -0.04
C ALA A 277 5.81 13.73 1.22
N THR A 278 5.05 13.27 2.19
CA THR A 278 4.92 13.93 3.50
C THR A 278 5.61 13.16 4.61
N ARG A 279 6.14 13.88 5.59
CA ARG A 279 6.77 13.34 6.80
C ARG A 279 5.70 12.92 7.81
N VAL A 280 5.01 11.81 7.52
CA VAL A 280 3.88 11.34 8.35
C VAL A 280 3.86 9.81 8.45
N ALA A 281 3.35 9.32 9.56
CA ALA A 281 3.08 7.90 9.78
C ALA A 281 4.29 7.00 9.42
N ALA A 282 4.11 5.98 8.58
CA ALA A 282 5.18 5.08 8.17
C ALA A 282 6.03 5.60 7.00
N VAL A 283 5.70 6.73 6.37
CA VAL A 283 6.44 7.24 5.20
C VAL A 283 7.94 7.37 5.46
N PRO A 284 8.42 7.95 6.60
CA PRO A 284 9.86 8.05 6.89
C PRO A 284 10.57 6.70 7.14
N GLU A 285 9.81 5.61 7.32
CA GLU A 285 10.39 4.26 7.45
C GLU A 285 10.64 3.61 6.08
N VAL A 286 9.94 4.08 5.04
CA VAL A 286 10.00 3.54 3.67
C VAL A 286 10.92 4.37 2.78
N VAL A 287 10.86 5.70 2.90
CA VAL A 287 11.69 6.63 2.13
C VAL A 287 12.51 7.53 3.06
N SER A 288 13.71 7.92 2.62
CA SER A 288 14.64 8.75 3.40
C SER A 288 14.73 10.14 2.80
N ASP A 289 14.40 11.17 3.62
CA ASP A 289 14.44 12.57 3.20
C ASP A 289 15.84 13.03 2.77
N GLY A 290 15.93 13.73 1.66
CA GLY A 290 17.17 14.16 1.03
C GLY A 290 18.01 13.06 0.39
N VAL A 291 17.62 11.78 0.54
CA VAL A 291 18.35 10.60 0.02
C VAL A 291 17.57 9.89 -1.07
N THR A 292 16.35 9.43 -0.80
CA THR A 292 15.48 8.72 -1.76
C THR A 292 14.21 9.51 -2.09
N ALA A 293 13.91 10.55 -1.30
CA ALA A 293 12.73 11.38 -1.44
C ALA A 293 13.00 12.79 -0.91
N LEU A 294 12.09 13.73 -1.20
CA LEU A 294 11.97 15.00 -0.52
C LEU A 294 10.64 15.01 0.26
N LEU A 295 10.68 15.39 1.54
CA LEU A 295 9.53 15.31 2.42
C LEU A 295 9.07 16.69 2.91
N ALA A 296 7.81 17.05 2.62
CA ALA A 296 7.09 18.17 3.21
C ALA A 296 6.40 17.76 4.53
N ASN A 297 5.95 18.73 5.32
CA ASN A 297 5.02 18.46 6.41
C ASN A 297 3.60 18.24 5.86
N PRO A 298 2.76 17.42 6.52
CA PRO A 298 1.37 17.24 6.11
C PRO A 298 0.63 18.57 6.04
N GLY A 299 -0.11 18.80 4.94
CA GLY A 299 -0.89 20.02 4.71
C GLY A 299 -0.07 21.27 4.30
N ASP A 300 1.25 21.17 4.18
CA ASP A 300 2.10 22.28 3.73
C ASP A 300 2.15 22.35 2.20
N GLU A 301 1.12 22.97 1.61
CA GLU A 301 0.97 23.17 0.17
C GLU A 301 2.15 23.96 -0.44
N SER A 302 2.66 24.96 0.27
CA SER A 302 3.74 25.84 -0.19
C SER A 302 5.06 25.06 -0.32
N THR A 303 5.46 24.35 0.73
CA THR A 303 6.68 23.51 0.67
C THR A 303 6.51 22.41 -0.37
N LEU A 304 5.34 21.78 -0.46
CA LEU A 304 5.06 20.75 -1.47
C LEU A 304 5.27 21.30 -2.88
N ALA A 305 4.73 22.48 -3.20
CA ALA A 305 4.92 23.14 -4.50
C ALA A 305 6.39 23.40 -4.80
N GLN A 306 7.15 23.93 -3.83
CA GLN A 306 8.59 24.18 -3.98
C GLN A 306 9.38 22.89 -4.25
N LEU A 307 9.06 21.78 -3.57
CA LEU A 307 9.72 20.50 -3.77
C LEU A 307 9.41 19.92 -5.16
N LEU A 308 8.15 20.04 -5.64
CA LEU A 308 7.78 19.67 -7.00
C LEU A 308 8.56 20.47 -8.04
N GLU A 309 8.60 21.79 -7.89
CA GLU A 309 9.33 22.68 -8.79
C GLU A 309 10.84 22.40 -8.77
N THR A 310 11.42 22.18 -7.61
CA THR A 310 12.84 21.81 -7.47
C THR A 310 13.15 20.56 -8.27
N LEU A 311 12.34 19.50 -8.14
CA LEU A 311 12.56 18.27 -8.90
C LEU A 311 12.25 18.41 -10.40
N LEU A 312 11.36 19.29 -10.82
CA LEU A 312 11.12 19.55 -12.23
C LEU A 312 12.33 20.24 -12.89
N ASN A 313 13.01 21.14 -12.16
CA ASN A 313 14.11 21.97 -12.68
C ASN A 313 15.50 21.35 -12.50
N ASP A 314 15.71 20.45 -11.55
CA ASP A 314 17.01 19.85 -11.23
C ASP A 314 17.09 18.36 -11.66
N ALA A 315 17.59 18.14 -12.88
CA ALA A 315 17.77 16.80 -13.42
C ALA A 315 18.83 15.97 -12.66
N ALA A 316 19.88 16.61 -12.16
CA ALA A 316 20.93 15.93 -11.40
C ALA A 316 20.40 15.44 -10.05
N LEU A 317 19.59 16.26 -9.39
CA LEU A 317 18.92 15.87 -8.15
C LEU A 317 17.92 14.72 -8.39
N ARG A 318 17.13 14.78 -9.48
CA ARG A 318 16.23 13.66 -9.84
C ARG A 318 17.00 12.36 -10.01
N GLN A 319 18.09 12.38 -10.76
CA GLN A 319 18.90 11.19 -10.99
C GLN A 319 19.45 10.65 -9.68
N ARG A 320 20.03 11.49 -8.84
CA ARG A 320 20.61 11.10 -7.56
C ARG A 320 19.58 10.44 -6.63
N LEU A 321 18.40 11.04 -6.48
CA LEU A 321 17.33 10.49 -5.63
C LEU A 321 16.75 9.20 -6.23
N GLY A 322 16.58 9.14 -7.55
CA GLY A 322 16.09 7.96 -8.25
C GLY A 322 17.03 6.76 -8.13
N ASP A 323 18.33 6.97 -8.34
CA ASP A 323 19.35 5.92 -8.20
C ASP A 323 19.44 5.41 -6.77
N ALA A 324 19.41 6.32 -5.78
CA ALA A 324 19.37 5.94 -4.38
C ALA A 324 18.09 5.16 -4.02
N GLY A 325 16.93 5.58 -4.56
CA GLY A 325 15.67 4.85 -4.41
C GLY A 325 15.76 3.44 -4.99
N ARG A 326 16.31 3.31 -6.20
CA ARG A 326 16.49 2.02 -6.88
C ARG A 326 17.40 1.07 -6.09
N ALA A 327 18.48 1.56 -5.51
CA ALA A 327 19.33 0.77 -4.63
C ALA A 327 18.61 0.37 -3.33
N HIS A 328 17.82 1.30 -2.76
CA HIS A 328 17.11 1.10 -1.50
C HIS A 328 15.98 0.05 -1.60
N VAL A 329 15.24 0.01 -2.73
CA VAL A 329 14.10 -0.88 -2.90
C VAL A 329 14.48 -2.37 -2.89
N ALA A 330 15.72 -2.73 -3.15
CA ALA A 330 16.21 -4.11 -3.14
C ALA A 330 15.94 -4.83 -1.79
N ARG A 331 15.94 -4.10 -0.68
CA ARG A 331 15.61 -4.64 0.66
C ARG A 331 14.15 -5.09 0.80
N PHE A 332 13.27 -4.63 -0.07
CA PHE A 332 11.85 -4.96 -0.14
C PHE A 332 11.52 -5.97 -1.23
N ALA A 333 12.53 -6.52 -1.90
CA ALA A 333 12.34 -7.55 -2.92
C ALA A 333 11.61 -8.77 -2.34
N ALA A 334 10.68 -9.33 -3.08
CA ALA A 334 9.82 -10.41 -2.63
C ALA A 334 10.56 -11.59 -1.99
N PRO A 335 11.71 -12.10 -2.52
CA PRO A 335 12.45 -13.19 -1.87
C PRO A 335 13.07 -12.79 -0.52
N VAL A 336 13.43 -11.50 -0.34
CA VAL A 336 14.01 -10.98 0.92
C VAL A 336 12.92 -10.94 1.99
N VAL A 337 11.80 -10.32 1.68
CA VAL A 337 10.69 -10.14 2.63
C VAL A 337 10.01 -11.48 2.95
N ALA A 338 9.89 -12.40 1.97
CA ALA A 338 9.36 -13.74 2.23
C ALA A 338 10.18 -14.51 3.27
N ARG A 339 11.52 -14.44 3.22
CA ARG A 339 12.39 -15.03 4.26
C ARG A 339 12.18 -14.38 5.63
N GLN A 340 12.06 -13.04 5.67
CA GLN A 340 11.76 -12.31 6.91
C GLN A 340 10.40 -12.73 7.48
N PHE A 341 9.39 -12.88 6.61
CA PHE A 341 8.07 -13.32 7.00
C PHE A 341 8.09 -14.73 7.61
N MET A 342 8.76 -15.69 6.94
CA MET A 342 8.88 -17.06 7.44
C MET A 342 9.61 -17.13 8.78
N ALA A 343 10.69 -16.35 8.95
CA ALA A 343 11.38 -16.22 10.22
C ALA A 343 10.48 -15.64 11.33
N ALA A 344 9.71 -14.58 11.01
CA ALA A 344 8.80 -13.94 11.96
C ALA A 344 7.67 -14.87 12.43
N ILE A 345 7.15 -15.73 11.54
CA ILE A 345 6.17 -16.74 11.95
C ILE A 345 6.80 -17.98 12.62
N GLY A 346 8.14 -18.12 12.59
CA GLY A 346 8.85 -19.24 13.22
C GLY A 346 8.55 -20.59 12.59
N VAL A 347 8.32 -20.61 11.28
CA VAL A 347 8.12 -21.81 10.47
C VAL A 347 9.30 -21.89 9.49
N THR A 348 10.12 -22.92 9.64
CA THR A 348 11.32 -23.19 8.82
C THR A 348 11.07 -24.30 7.81
#